data_a7b50bf17d0c0797699c86b73edf7d6e
#
_entry.id   a7b50bf17d0c0797699c86b73edf7d6e
#
_cell.length_a   1.000
_cell.length_b   1.000
_cell.length_c   1.000
_cell.angle_alpha   90.00
_cell.angle_beta   90.00
_cell.angle_gamma   90.00
#
_symmetry.space_group_name_H-M   'P 1'
#
loop_
_entity.id
_entity.type
_entity.pdbx_description
1 polymer ?
#
loop_
_entity_poly.entity_id
_entity_poly.type
_entity_poly.pdbx_seq_one_letter_code
_entity_poly.pdbx_strand_id
1 'polypeptide(L)'
;MKKERPILLCSLTIVLMCLLTISSTFQTICVKTLGNNYLDALTINQIVDLVIDQDEDIQFKQLQQLQIDLKMNKELYNFNCYAFDYTIRHINDEKIQLNQKKINQFSKSCYTIIKENHDTNVKVSDISKIVKENQFWKKLTHNMKKKMKSFSQAFIFIYSMVESLIFKMILILLILVLFIKIYALDKKAFSLFLTAIFILKSLVDYLVILSIELSKTFYIKMLNIPITSIETSSYLLIATICLTVGMFLLIGHILKAE
;
A
#
# COMPACT_ATOMS: atom_id res chain seq x y z
N MET A 1 -24.98 9.06 -33.43
CA MET A 1 -23.63 9.58 -33.04
C MET A 1 -23.60 10.58 -31.89
N LYS A 2 -24.60 11.47 -31.65
CA LYS A 2 -24.53 12.45 -30.53
C LYS A 2 -24.74 11.85 -29.13
N LYS A 3 -25.49 10.74 -29.00
CA LYS A 3 -25.78 10.10 -27.68
C LYS A 3 -24.65 9.24 -27.09
N GLU A 4 -23.72 8.76 -27.90
CA GLU A 4 -22.62 7.86 -27.45
C GLU A 4 -21.48 8.61 -26.75
N ARG A 5 -21.31 9.90 -27.05
CA ARG A 5 -20.20 10.70 -26.50
C ARG A 5 -20.19 10.82 -24.96
N PRO A 6 -21.32 11.09 -24.27
CA PRO A 6 -21.29 11.20 -22.81
C PRO A 6 -21.00 9.86 -22.13
N ILE A 7 -21.47 8.72 -22.65
CA ILE A 7 -21.19 7.39 -22.11
C ILE A 7 -19.72 7.08 -22.21
N LEU A 8 -19.10 7.35 -23.37
CA LEU A 8 -17.66 7.16 -23.57
C LEU A 8 -16.83 8.00 -22.58
N LEU A 9 -17.20 9.27 -22.37
CA LEU A 9 -16.51 10.14 -21.42
C LEU A 9 -16.66 9.65 -19.98
N CYS A 10 -17.86 9.19 -19.58
CA CYS A 10 -18.08 8.59 -18.26
C CYS A 10 -17.21 7.33 -18.07
N SER A 11 -17.21 6.42 -19.04
CA SER A 11 -16.39 5.20 -18.99
C SER A 11 -14.89 5.53 -18.88
N LEU A 12 -14.40 6.50 -19.65
CA LEU A 12 -13.02 6.94 -19.58
C LEU A 12 -12.69 7.56 -18.21
N THR A 13 -13.61 8.33 -17.65
CA THR A 13 -13.46 8.92 -16.32
C THR A 13 -13.33 7.82 -15.25
N ILE A 14 -14.20 6.80 -15.31
CA ILE A 14 -14.13 5.65 -14.38
C ILE A 14 -12.77 4.96 -14.47
N VAL A 15 -12.28 4.67 -15.68
CA VAL A 15 -10.98 4.03 -15.88
C VAL A 15 -9.85 4.87 -15.29
N LEU A 16 -9.84 6.19 -15.52
CA LEU A 16 -8.82 7.08 -14.95
C LEU A 16 -8.91 7.16 -13.42
N MET A 17 -10.11 7.17 -12.85
CA MET A 17 -10.29 7.14 -11.39
C MET A 17 -9.81 5.81 -10.79
N CYS A 18 -10.05 4.67 -11.44
CA CYS A 18 -9.53 3.37 -11.02
C CYS A 18 -7.99 3.34 -11.08
N LEU A 19 -7.39 3.87 -12.15
CA LEU A 19 -5.93 3.99 -12.26
C LEU A 19 -5.35 4.88 -11.16
N LEU A 20 -6.00 5.99 -10.82
CA LEU A 20 -5.59 6.86 -9.73
C LEU A 20 -5.68 6.14 -8.38
N THR A 21 -6.75 5.35 -8.14
CA THR A 21 -6.89 4.56 -6.91
C THR A 21 -5.76 3.53 -6.80
N ILE A 22 -5.52 2.74 -7.86
CA ILE A 22 -4.42 1.77 -7.91
C ILE A 22 -3.09 2.48 -7.63
N SER A 23 -2.81 3.57 -8.36
CA SER A 23 -1.57 4.35 -8.20
C SER A 23 -1.39 4.88 -6.78
N SER A 24 -2.46 5.26 -6.09
CA SER A 24 -2.38 5.83 -4.74
C SER A 24 -2.27 4.77 -3.64
N THR A 25 -2.72 3.54 -3.88
CA THR A 25 -2.81 2.49 -2.85
C THR A 25 -1.83 1.35 -3.06
N PHE A 26 -1.24 1.20 -4.25
CA PHE A 26 -0.42 0.03 -4.62
C PHE A 26 0.73 -0.24 -3.64
N GLN A 27 1.56 0.76 -3.38
CA GLN A 27 2.67 0.62 -2.44
C GLN A 27 2.17 0.25 -1.03
N THR A 28 1.11 0.92 -0.57
CA THR A 28 0.52 0.67 0.74
C THR A 28 0.02 -0.77 0.88
N ILE A 29 -0.68 -1.28 -0.15
CA ILE A 29 -1.16 -2.68 -0.16
C ILE A 29 0.02 -3.64 -0.11
N CYS A 30 1.01 -3.45 -0.96
CA CYS A 30 2.20 -4.31 -1.01
C CYS A 30 2.96 -4.30 0.32
N VAL A 31 3.26 -3.12 0.85
CA VAL A 31 4.05 -2.96 2.08
C VAL A 31 3.30 -3.50 3.29
N LYS A 32 2.02 -3.19 3.45
CA LYS A 32 1.23 -3.71 4.58
C LYS A 32 1.02 -5.23 4.47
N THR A 33 0.77 -5.75 3.27
CA THR A 33 0.63 -7.20 3.07
C THR A 33 1.92 -7.93 3.44
N LEU A 34 3.07 -7.44 3.01
CA LEU A 34 4.36 -8.03 3.33
C LEU A 34 4.73 -7.79 4.81
N GLY A 35 4.45 -6.60 5.33
CA GLY A 35 4.66 -6.25 6.73
C GLY A 35 3.89 -7.19 7.65
N ASN A 36 2.56 -7.20 7.54
CA ASN A 36 1.68 -7.98 8.41
C ASN A 36 1.96 -9.50 8.35
N ASN A 37 2.37 -10.02 7.21
CA ASN A 37 2.56 -11.46 7.03
C ASN A 37 3.98 -11.95 7.33
N TYR A 38 4.99 -11.08 7.26
CA TYR A 38 6.36 -11.56 7.32
C TYR A 38 7.37 -10.60 7.98
N LEU A 39 7.40 -9.32 7.57
CA LEU A 39 8.44 -8.38 7.99
C LEU A 39 8.35 -8.01 9.46
N ASP A 40 7.15 -7.66 9.89
CA ASP A 40 6.92 -7.18 11.25
C ASP A 40 7.15 -8.33 12.24
N ALA A 41 6.73 -9.54 11.88
CA ALA A 41 6.96 -10.72 12.72
C ALA A 41 8.47 -11.02 12.86
N LEU A 42 9.24 -11.03 11.75
CA LEU A 42 10.66 -11.34 11.81
C LEU A 42 11.47 -10.25 12.53
N THR A 43 11.30 -9.00 12.14
CA THR A 43 12.09 -7.91 12.72
C THR A 43 11.71 -7.64 14.17
N ILE A 44 10.41 -7.62 14.47
CA ILE A 44 9.92 -7.34 15.82
C ILE A 44 10.25 -8.50 16.76
N ASN A 45 10.04 -9.76 16.35
CA ASN A 45 10.38 -10.90 17.21
C ASN A 45 11.87 -10.92 17.51
N GLN A 46 12.75 -10.67 16.54
CA GLN A 46 14.18 -10.59 16.80
C GLN A 46 14.58 -9.44 17.73
N ILE A 47 13.88 -8.31 17.68
CA ILE A 47 14.09 -7.20 18.62
C ILE A 47 13.59 -7.58 20.02
N VAL A 48 12.44 -8.25 20.09
CA VAL A 48 11.90 -8.74 21.37
C VAL A 48 12.80 -9.81 21.98
N ASP A 49 13.30 -10.77 21.18
CA ASP A 49 14.27 -11.78 21.62
C ASP A 49 15.53 -11.12 22.19
N LEU A 50 16.03 -10.06 21.52
CA LEU A 50 17.17 -9.28 22.03
C LEU A 50 16.90 -8.64 23.40
N VAL A 51 15.66 -8.20 23.64
CA VAL A 51 15.26 -7.63 24.94
C VAL A 51 15.17 -8.72 26.01
N ILE A 52 14.62 -9.89 25.68
CA ILE A 52 14.55 -11.05 26.58
C ILE A 52 15.95 -11.53 26.97
N ASP A 53 16.88 -11.61 26.03
CA ASP A 53 18.25 -12.03 26.27
C ASP A 53 19.01 -11.10 27.23
N GLN A 54 18.53 -9.86 27.42
CA GLN A 54 19.16 -8.86 28.27
C GLN A 54 18.45 -8.64 29.59
N ASP A 55 17.21 -9.10 29.75
CA ASP A 55 16.41 -8.99 30.94
C ASP A 55 15.54 -10.25 31.10
N GLU A 56 16.07 -11.24 31.86
CA GLU A 56 15.42 -12.53 32.06
C GLU A 56 14.15 -12.41 32.94
N ASP A 57 13.95 -11.31 33.67
CA ASP A 57 12.83 -11.09 34.57
C ASP A 57 11.61 -10.42 33.93
N ILE A 58 11.65 -10.15 32.63
CA ILE A 58 10.56 -9.50 31.93
C ILE A 58 9.26 -10.34 31.95
N GLN A 59 8.18 -9.73 32.43
CA GLN A 59 6.86 -10.38 32.45
C GLN A 59 6.29 -10.52 31.03
N PHE A 60 5.63 -11.64 30.77
CA PHE A 60 5.00 -11.93 29.46
C PHE A 60 4.07 -10.82 28.97
N LYS A 61 3.31 -10.17 29.89
CA LYS A 61 2.42 -9.05 29.56
C LYS A 61 3.18 -7.82 29.03
N GLN A 62 4.34 -7.55 29.58
CA GLN A 62 5.21 -6.45 29.14
C GLN A 62 5.78 -6.72 27.72
N LEU A 63 6.16 -7.98 27.46
CA LEU A 63 6.60 -8.38 26.12
C LEU A 63 5.51 -8.26 25.06
N GLN A 64 4.26 -8.64 25.42
CA GLN A 64 3.12 -8.44 24.54
C GLN A 64 2.88 -6.95 24.22
N GLN A 65 2.95 -6.10 25.25
CA GLN A 65 2.80 -4.65 25.06
C GLN A 65 3.93 -4.10 24.19
N LEU A 66 5.17 -4.48 24.43
CA LEU A 66 6.31 -4.10 23.60
C LEU A 66 6.14 -4.50 22.12
N GLN A 67 5.64 -5.72 21.86
CA GLN A 67 5.33 -6.15 20.50
C GLN A 67 4.28 -5.27 19.83
N ILE A 68 3.24 -4.87 20.57
CA ILE A 68 2.17 -3.98 20.08
C ILE A 68 2.75 -2.61 19.76
N ASP A 69 3.53 -2.03 20.68
CA ASP A 69 4.09 -0.69 20.53
C ASP A 69 5.09 -0.62 19.36
N LEU A 70 5.92 -1.66 19.20
CA LEU A 70 6.81 -1.78 18.04
C LEU A 70 6.04 -1.92 16.73
N LYS A 71 4.93 -2.68 16.70
CA LYS A 71 4.07 -2.82 15.50
C LYS A 71 3.36 -1.52 15.14
N MET A 72 2.96 -0.74 16.13
CA MET A 72 2.31 0.56 15.95
C MET A 72 3.29 1.68 15.63
N ASN A 73 4.59 1.41 15.66
CA ASN A 73 5.62 2.39 15.38
C ASN A 73 5.53 2.87 13.91
N LYS A 74 5.24 4.16 13.74
CA LYS A 74 5.16 4.81 12.43
C LYS A 74 6.45 4.67 11.62
N GLU A 75 7.61 4.65 12.29
CA GLU A 75 8.90 4.49 11.62
C GLU A 75 9.12 3.08 11.07
N LEU A 76 8.47 2.06 11.63
CA LEU A 76 8.46 0.71 11.04
C LEU A 76 7.80 0.74 9.66
N TYR A 77 6.62 1.34 9.56
CA TYR A 77 5.92 1.47 8.28
C TYR A 77 6.73 2.32 7.27
N ASN A 78 7.26 3.44 7.69
CA ASN A 78 8.10 4.32 6.86
C ASN A 78 9.35 3.59 6.36
N PHE A 79 9.99 2.79 7.23
CA PHE A 79 11.15 1.99 6.88
C PHE A 79 10.78 0.90 5.88
N ASN A 80 9.66 0.20 6.08
CA ASN A 80 9.18 -0.83 5.18
C ASN A 80 8.84 -0.26 3.79
N CYS A 81 8.19 0.91 3.73
CA CYS A 81 7.93 1.61 2.46
C CYS A 81 9.24 1.95 1.73
N TYR A 82 10.21 2.51 2.47
CA TYR A 82 11.52 2.81 1.90
C TYR A 82 12.24 1.56 1.40
N ALA A 83 12.29 0.50 2.21
CA ALA A 83 12.99 -0.72 1.87
C ALA A 83 12.34 -1.44 0.68
N PHE A 84 11.01 -1.43 0.60
CA PHE A 84 10.27 -1.96 -0.54
C PHE A 84 10.57 -1.19 -1.83
N ASP A 85 10.43 0.14 -1.81
CA ASP A 85 10.73 1.00 -2.96
C ASP A 85 12.17 0.81 -3.44
N TYR A 86 13.13 0.82 -2.51
CA TYR A 86 14.54 0.59 -2.81
C TYR A 86 14.77 -0.78 -3.45
N THR A 87 14.15 -1.82 -2.89
CA THR A 87 14.29 -3.20 -3.39
C THR A 87 13.75 -3.35 -4.80
N ILE A 88 12.54 -2.79 -5.06
CA ILE A 88 11.94 -2.87 -6.39
C ILE A 88 12.77 -2.12 -7.43
N ARG A 89 13.25 -0.93 -7.12
CA ARG A 89 14.09 -0.15 -8.05
C ARG A 89 15.44 -0.83 -8.34
N HIS A 90 15.95 -1.61 -7.39
CA HIS A 90 17.24 -2.28 -7.49
C HIS A 90 17.12 -3.80 -7.68
N ILE A 91 15.99 -4.28 -8.19
CA ILE A 91 15.73 -5.72 -8.37
C ILE A 91 16.77 -6.43 -9.24
N ASN A 92 17.43 -5.71 -10.11
CA ASN A 92 18.51 -6.22 -10.96
C ASN A 92 19.91 -6.03 -10.35
N ASP A 93 20.01 -5.38 -9.20
CA ASP A 93 21.27 -5.17 -8.49
C ASP A 93 21.53 -6.34 -7.53
N GLU A 94 22.73 -6.97 -7.64
CA GLU A 94 23.11 -8.09 -6.77
C GLU A 94 23.58 -7.64 -5.38
N LYS A 95 23.94 -6.36 -5.23
CA LYS A 95 24.46 -5.78 -3.99
C LYS A 95 23.51 -4.75 -3.37
N ILE A 96 22.24 -5.16 -3.15
CA ILE A 96 21.29 -4.27 -2.48
C ILE A 96 21.78 -3.96 -1.06
N GLN A 97 22.08 -2.70 -0.80
CA GLN A 97 22.43 -2.19 0.52
C GLN A 97 21.46 -1.07 0.88
N LEU A 98 20.67 -1.28 1.91
CA LEU A 98 19.78 -0.24 2.43
C LEU A 98 20.57 0.91 3.04
N ASN A 99 20.05 2.14 2.92
CA ASN A 99 20.71 3.34 3.42
C ASN A 99 20.86 3.29 4.95
N GLN A 100 22.12 3.41 5.42
CA GLN A 100 22.46 3.35 6.84
C GLN A 100 21.74 4.41 7.68
N LYS A 101 21.51 5.61 7.12
CA LYS A 101 20.77 6.67 7.80
C LYS A 101 19.31 6.25 8.10
N LYS A 102 18.65 5.56 7.16
CA LYS A 102 17.28 5.05 7.33
C LYS A 102 17.23 3.91 8.34
N ILE A 103 18.20 3.00 8.30
CA ILE A 103 18.35 1.93 9.30
C ILE A 103 18.52 2.54 10.69
N ASN A 104 19.42 3.51 10.84
CA ASN A 104 19.69 4.16 12.12
C ASN A 104 18.47 4.95 12.65
N GLN A 105 17.70 5.60 11.77
CA GLN A 105 16.48 6.31 12.14
C GLN A 105 15.44 5.35 12.71
N PHE A 106 15.18 4.26 12.03
CA PHE A 106 14.29 3.20 12.50
C PHE A 106 14.76 2.57 13.80
N SER A 107 16.06 2.20 13.88
CA SER A 107 16.66 1.60 15.09
C SER A 107 16.58 2.52 16.30
N LYS A 108 16.77 3.83 16.12
CA LYS A 108 16.60 4.82 17.19
C LYS A 108 15.15 4.88 17.68
N SER A 109 14.18 4.84 16.77
CA SER A 109 12.77 4.84 17.14
C SER A 109 12.39 3.59 17.95
N CYS A 110 12.86 2.40 17.54
CA CYS A 110 12.67 1.17 18.31
C CYS A 110 13.35 1.26 19.69
N TYR A 111 14.57 1.78 19.75
CA TYR A 111 15.30 1.98 21.00
C TYR A 111 14.54 2.89 21.96
N THR A 112 13.94 3.98 21.47
CA THR A 112 13.14 4.90 22.30
C THR A 112 11.95 4.16 22.93
N ILE A 113 11.21 3.37 22.15
CA ILE A 113 10.07 2.57 22.62
C ILE A 113 10.52 1.56 23.68
N ILE A 114 11.64 0.87 23.44
CA ILE A 114 12.18 -0.11 24.41
C ILE A 114 12.54 0.60 25.71
N LYS A 115 13.27 1.71 25.64
CA LYS A 115 13.74 2.44 26.82
C LYS A 115 12.63 3.10 27.62
N GLU A 116 11.53 3.51 26.98
CA GLU A 116 10.36 4.09 27.68
C GLU A 116 9.61 3.03 28.48
N ASN A 117 9.67 1.77 28.10
CA ASN A 117 8.89 0.68 28.69
C ASN A 117 9.74 -0.30 29.52
N HIS A 118 11.06 -0.34 29.30
CA HIS A 118 11.96 -1.31 29.92
C HIS A 118 13.33 -0.71 30.24
N ASP A 119 13.85 -1.04 31.41
CA ASP A 119 15.22 -0.66 31.82
C ASP A 119 16.21 -1.73 31.35
N THR A 120 16.50 -1.74 30.05
CA THR A 120 17.37 -2.73 29.42
C THR A 120 18.67 -2.12 28.92
N ASN A 121 19.73 -2.95 28.82
CA ASN A 121 21.04 -2.57 28.27
C ASN A 121 21.10 -2.62 26.72
N VAL A 122 19.95 -2.80 26.04
CA VAL A 122 19.87 -2.81 24.56
C VAL A 122 20.42 -1.51 24.00
N LYS A 123 21.24 -1.61 22.95
CA LYS A 123 21.82 -0.44 22.25
C LYS A 123 21.24 -0.30 20.86
N VAL A 124 21.22 0.95 20.38
CA VAL A 124 20.81 1.24 18.97
C VAL A 124 21.64 0.43 17.96
N SER A 125 22.92 0.15 18.27
CA SER A 125 23.79 -0.67 17.43
C SER A 125 23.27 -2.10 17.24
N ASP A 126 22.71 -2.69 18.29
CA ASP A 126 22.26 -4.08 18.31
C ASP A 126 20.99 -4.22 17.46
N ILE A 127 20.04 -3.30 17.64
CA ILE A 127 18.85 -3.20 16.77
C ILE A 127 19.25 -2.96 15.31
N SER A 128 20.20 -2.05 15.08
CA SER A 128 20.71 -1.75 13.73
C SER A 128 21.37 -2.98 13.07
N LYS A 129 22.03 -3.84 13.84
CA LYS A 129 22.59 -5.09 13.37
C LYS A 129 21.50 -6.07 12.94
N ILE A 130 20.47 -6.27 13.77
CA ILE A 130 19.30 -7.11 13.43
C ILE A 130 18.66 -6.66 12.12
N VAL A 131 18.39 -5.35 11.97
CA VAL A 131 17.77 -4.80 10.75
C VAL A 131 18.64 -5.01 9.51
N LYS A 132 19.96 -4.91 9.65
CA LYS A 132 20.92 -5.17 8.55
C LYS A 132 21.03 -6.65 8.17
N GLU A 133 21.00 -7.52 9.16
CA GLU A 133 21.12 -8.97 8.99
C GLU A 133 19.82 -9.58 8.47
N ASN A 134 18.70 -8.85 8.57
CA ASN A 134 17.43 -9.28 8.01
C ASN A 134 17.55 -9.45 6.48
N GLN A 135 17.62 -10.71 6.06
CA GLN A 135 17.80 -11.07 4.64
C GLN A 135 16.50 -11.08 3.84
N PHE A 136 15.36 -10.66 4.44
CA PHE A 136 14.07 -10.71 3.77
C PHE A 136 14.10 -9.98 2.42
N TRP A 137 14.57 -8.75 2.38
CA TRP A 137 14.62 -7.94 1.17
C TRP A 137 15.49 -8.57 0.09
N LYS A 138 16.62 -9.21 0.49
CA LYS A 138 17.47 -9.95 -0.44
C LYS A 138 16.77 -11.19 -1.00
N LYS A 139 16.04 -11.93 -0.15
CA LYS A 139 15.25 -13.10 -0.58
C LYS A 139 14.12 -12.69 -1.51
N LEU A 140 13.40 -11.61 -1.18
CA LEU A 140 12.34 -11.06 -2.04
C LEU A 140 12.89 -10.70 -3.41
N THR A 141 13.98 -9.94 -3.48
CA THR A 141 14.65 -9.57 -4.73
C THR A 141 15.07 -10.80 -5.53
N HIS A 142 15.71 -11.75 -4.89
CA HIS A 142 16.15 -12.99 -5.55
C HIS A 142 14.96 -13.76 -6.14
N ASN A 143 13.89 -13.93 -5.37
CA ASN A 143 12.69 -14.62 -5.82
C ASN A 143 12.02 -13.90 -6.99
N MET A 144 11.87 -12.57 -6.90
CA MET A 144 11.32 -11.77 -7.98
C MET A 144 12.20 -11.84 -9.25
N LYS A 145 13.50 -11.66 -9.13
CA LYS A 145 14.44 -11.76 -10.25
C LYS A 145 14.38 -13.14 -10.92
N LYS A 146 14.36 -14.22 -10.14
CA LYS A 146 14.29 -15.59 -10.65
C LYS A 146 12.99 -15.89 -11.38
N LYS A 147 11.86 -15.46 -10.83
CA LYS A 147 10.52 -15.78 -11.34
C LYS A 147 10.02 -14.81 -12.42
N MET A 148 10.51 -13.56 -12.39
CA MET A 148 10.06 -12.46 -13.27
C MET A 148 11.17 -11.98 -14.23
N LYS A 149 12.17 -12.82 -14.54
CA LYS A 149 13.36 -12.41 -15.30
C LYS A 149 13.02 -11.68 -16.61
N SER A 150 12.01 -12.13 -17.35
CA SER A 150 11.55 -11.50 -18.59
C SER A 150 10.68 -10.24 -18.36
N PHE A 151 10.11 -10.09 -17.18
CA PHE A 151 9.17 -9.01 -16.83
C PHE A 151 9.77 -7.96 -15.89
N SER A 152 10.97 -8.20 -15.35
CA SER A 152 11.52 -7.34 -14.30
C SER A 152 11.65 -5.88 -14.72
N GLN A 153 12.13 -5.60 -15.92
CA GLN A 153 12.29 -4.22 -16.41
C GLN A 153 10.93 -3.54 -16.64
N ALA A 154 9.97 -4.25 -17.24
CA ALA A 154 8.62 -3.73 -17.43
C ALA A 154 7.92 -3.49 -16.08
N PHE A 155 8.10 -4.39 -15.12
CA PHE A 155 7.56 -4.22 -13.77
C PHE A 155 8.16 -3.00 -13.05
N ILE A 156 9.49 -2.81 -13.09
CA ILE A 156 10.16 -1.65 -12.51
C ILE A 156 9.66 -0.35 -13.15
N PHE A 157 9.53 -0.35 -14.49
CA PHE A 157 9.00 0.80 -15.21
C PHE A 157 7.56 1.14 -14.80
N ILE A 158 6.66 0.15 -14.80
CA ILE A 158 5.26 0.31 -14.38
C ILE A 158 5.19 0.79 -12.93
N TYR A 159 5.97 0.17 -12.03
CA TYR A 159 6.02 0.56 -10.62
C TYR A 159 6.47 2.01 -10.46
N SER A 160 7.57 2.40 -11.12
CA SER A 160 8.08 3.78 -11.03
C SER A 160 7.08 4.80 -11.61
N MET A 161 6.36 4.44 -12.66
CA MET A 161 5.32 5.28 -13.25
C MET A 161 4.13 5.44 -12.28
N VAL A 162 3.64 4.33 -11.74
CA VAL A 162 2.49 4.30 -10.81
C VAL A 162 2.79 5.08 -9.52
N GLU A 163 4.01 4.97 -8.98
CA GLU A 163 4.42 5.69 -7.77
C GLU A 163 4.78 7.17 -8.03
N SER A 164 4.93 7.57 -9.29
CA SER A 164 5.29 8.95 -9.64
C SER A 164 4.19 9.94 -9.26
N LEU A 165 4.56 10.98 -8.48
CA LEU A 165 3.67 12.10 -8.17
C LEU A 165 3.19 12.80 -9.43
N ILE A 166 4.07 12.96 -10.42
CA ILE A 166 3.73 13.60 -11.71
C ILE A 166 2.62 12.81 -12.42
N PHE A 167 2.71 11.48 -12.45
CA PHE A 167 1.69 10.62 -13.03
C PHE A 167 0.34 10.79 -12.32
N LYS A 168 0.32 10.79 -10.99
CA LYS A 168 -0.89 11.02 -10.18
C LYS A 168 -1.51 12.39 -10.48
N MET A 169 -0.69 13.44 -10.57
CA MET A 169 -1.15 14.80 -10.92
C MET A 169 -1.75 14.87 -12.33
N ILE A 170 -1.12 14.20 -13.31
CA ILE A 170 -1.67 14.12 -14.68
C ILE A 170 -3.05 13.41 -14.67
N LEU A 171 -3.19 12.30 -13.95
CA LEU A 171 -4.48 11.61 -13.84
C LEU A 171 -5.57 12.50 -13.25
N ILE A 172 -5.28 13.23 -12.17
CA ILE A 172 -6.21 14.18 -11.54
C ILE A 172 -6.62 15.25 -12.54
N LEU A 173 -5.68 15.84 -13.26
CA LEU A 173 -5.95 16.89 -14.25
C LEU A 173 -6.82 16.37 -15.39
N LEU A 174 -6.55 15.16 -15.90
CA LEU A 174 -7.38 14.53 -16.94
C LEU A 174 -8.81 14.27 -16.44
N ILE A 175 -8.97 13.77 -15.22
CA ILE A 175 -10.30 13.55 -14.61
C ILE A 175 -11.07 14.87 -14.51
N LEU A 176 -10.43 15.94 -14.06
CA LEU A 176 -11.05 17.27 -13.98
C LEU A 176 -11.49 17.79 -15.37
N VAL A 177 -10.64 17.64 -16.39
CA VAL A 177 -10.99 18.02 -17.77
C VAL A 177 -12.19 17.22 -18.28
N LEU A 178 -12.27 15.92 -17.96
CA LEU A 178 -13.40 15.10 -18.36
C LEU A 178 -14.70 15.53 -17.64
N PHE A 179 -14.66 15.85 -16.35
CA PHE A 179 -15.82 16.39 -15.64
C PHE A 179 -16.32 17.70 -16.24
N ILE A 180 -15.40 18.62 -16.59
CA ILE A 180 -15.77 19.88 -17.28
C ILE A 180 -16.41 19.58 -18.63
N LYS A 181 -15.90 18.63 -19.40
CA LYS A 181 -16.48 18.24 -20.69
C LYS A 181 -17.87 17.62 -20.53
N ILE A 182 -18.06 16.71 -19.55
CA ILE A 182 -19.38 16.10 -19.27
C ILE A 182 -20.38 17.19 -18.87
N TYR A 183 -19.97 18.12 -17.99
CA TYR A 183 -20.80 19.27 -17.60
C TYR A 183 -21.18 20.16 -18.78
N ALA A 184 -20.23 20.44 -19.67
CA ALA A 184 -20.47 21.27 -20.85
C ALA A 184 -21.39 20.62 -21.89
N LEU A 185 -21.42 19.28 -21.95
CA LEU A 185 -22.30 18.53 -22.85
C LEU A 185 -23.77 18.55 -22.42
N ASP A 186 -24.02 18.35 -21.12
CA ASP A 186 -25.36 18.32 -20.57
C ASP A 186 -25.34 18.72 -19.09
N LYS A 187 -25.61 20.02 -18.86
CA LYS A 187 -25.68 20.60 -17.51
C LYS A 187 -26.79 19.99 -16.66
N LYS A 188 -27.92 19.61 -17.27
CA LYS A 188 -29.08 19.07 -16.55
C LYS A 188 -28.84 17.63 -16.13
N ALA A 189 -28.24 16.83 -16.99
CA ALA A 189 -27.93 15.43 -16.71
C ALA A 189 -26.61 15.24 -15.97
N PHE A 190 -25.81 16.28 -15.73
CA PHE A 190 -24.48 16.18 -15.12
C PHE A 190 -24.50 15.48 -13.75
N SER A 191 -25.47 15.81 -12.90
CA SER A 191 -25.63 15.16 -11.59
C SER A 191 -25.87 13.66 -11.72
N LEU A 192 -26.67 13.24 -12.70
CA LEU A 192 -26.97 11.84 -12.98
C LEU A 192 -25.71 11.12 -13.50
N PHE A 193 -24.91 11.76 -14.38
CA PHE A 193 -23.66 11.22 -14.86
C PHE A 193 -22.64 11.05 -13.71
N LEU A 194 -22.53 12.04 -12.82
CA LEU A 194 -21.68 11.94 -11.63
C LEU A 194 -22.10 10.76 -10.74
N THR A 195 -23.40 10.65 -10.46
CA THR A 195 -23.96 9.52 -9.70
C THR A 195 -23.53 8.18 -10.32
N ALA A 196 -23.75 8.02 -11.63
CA ALA A 196 -23.38 6.81 -12.34
C ALA A 196 -21.87 6.53 -12.28
N ILE A 197 -21.03 7.57 -12.47
CA ILE A 197 -19.56 7.43 -12.40
C ILE A 197 -19.13 6.92 -11.01
N PHE A 198 -19.62 7.53 -9.93
CA PHE A 198 -19.20 7.15 -8.58
C PHE A 198 -19.69 5.76 -8.18
N ILE A 199 -20.94 5.38 -8.50
CA ILE A 199 -21.46 4.05 -8.21
C ILE A 199 -20.73 2.98 -9.03
N LEU A 200 -20.59 3.17 -10.35
CA LEU A 200 -19.90 2.19 -11.20
C LEU A 200 -18.42 2.06 -10.85
N LYS A 201 -17.76 3.19 -10.54
CA LYS A 201 -16.37 3.17 -10.07
C LYS A 201 -16.23 2.35 -8.78
N SER A 202 -17.14 2.54 -7.82
CA SER A 202 -17.13 1.76 -6.59
C SER A 202 -17.32 0.27 -6.85
N LEU A 203 -18.26 -0.12 -7.71
CA LEU A 203 -18.47 -1.53 -8.10
C LEU A 203 -17.21 -2.13 -8.73
N VAL A 204 -16.55 -1.40 -9.63
CA VAL A 204 -15.28 -1.85 -10.22
C VAL A 204 -14.21 -2.04 -9.14
N ASP A 205 -14.10 -1.12 -8.18
CA ASP A 205 -13.15 -1.25 -7.08
C ASP A 205 -13.41 -2.50 -6.21
N TYR A 206 -14.66 -2.81 -5.90
CA TYR A 206 -15.01 -4.05 -5.18
C TYR A 206 -14.64 -5.30 -5.98
N LEU A 207 -14.84 -5.29 -7.30
CA LEU A 207 -14.41 -6.39 -8.17
C LEU A 207 -12.89 -6.53 -8.21
N VAL A 208 -12.14 -5.43 -8.19
CA VAL A 208 -10.67 -5.45 -8.10
C VAL A 208 -10.23 -6.06 -6.77
N ILE A 209 -10.83 -5.66 -5.64
CA ILE A 209 -10.53 -6.24 -4.33
C ILE A 209 -10.76 -7.75 -4.34
N LEU A 210 -11.91 -8.19 -4.83
CA LEU A 210 -12.25 -9.60 -4.94
C LEU A 210 -11.22 -10.36 -5.81
N SER A 211 -10.82 -9.76 -6.94
CA SER A 211 -9.83 -10.35 -7.83
C SER A 211 -8.45 -10.47 -7.17
N ILE A 212 -8.04 -9.49 -6.36
CA ILE A 212 -6.80 -9.51 -5.58
C ILE A 212 -6.85 -10.66 -4.56
N GLU A 213 -7.95 -10.80 -3.81
CA GLU A 213 -8.13 -11.89 -2.83
C GLU A 213 -8.12 -13.27 -3.50
N LEU A 214 -8.82 -13.44 -4.61
CA LEU A 214 -8.82 -14.69 -5.38
C LEU A 214 -7.44 -15.05 -5.94
N SER A 215 -6.63 -14.06 -6.26
CA SER A 215 -5.27 -14.23 -6.79
C SER A 215 -4.22 -14.55 -5.71
N LYS A 216 -4.58 -14.58 -4.43
CA LYS A 216 -3.67 -14.81 -3.30
C LYS A 216 -2.79 -16.05 -3.49
N THR A 217 -3.37 -17.17 -3.91
CA THR A 217 -2.64 -18.43 -4.14
C THR A 217 -1.55 -18.27 -5.23
N PHE A 218 -1.83 -17.45 -6.25
CA PHE A 218 -0.85 -17.13 -7.29
C PHE A 218 0.32 -16.32 -6.72
N TYR A 219 0.05 -15.29 -5.91
CA TYR A 219 1.10 -14.47 -5.29
C TYR A 219 1.97 -15.29 -4.34
N ILE A 220 1.38 -16.19 -3.52
CA ILE A 220 2.14 -17.11 -2.66
C ILE A 220 3.12 -17.94 -3.49
N LYS A 221 2.66 -18.54 -4.58
CA LYS A 221 3.51 -19.37 -5.45
C LYS A 221 4.57 -18.53 -6.17
N MET A 222 4.23 -17.32 -6.58
CA MET A 222 5.14 -16.44 -7.31
C MET A 222 6.25 -15.88 -6.41
N LEU A 223 5.90 -15.38 -5.25
CA LEU A 223 6.86 -14.74 -4.34
C LEU A 223 7.56 -15.74 -3.41
N ASN A 224 7.01 -16.95 -3.27
CA ASN A 224 7.45 -17.96 -2.31
C ASN A 224 7.48 -17.42 -0.87
N ILE A 225 6.44 -16.67 -0.50
CA ILE A 225 6.24 -16.07 0.81
C ILE A 225 4.88 -16.52 1.32
N PRO A 226 4.75 -16.96 2.57
CA PRO A 226 3.47 -17.31 3.16
C PRO A 226 2.64 -16.03 3.39
N ILE A 227 1.66 -15.77 2.53
CA ILE A 227 0.72 -14.66 2.66
C ILE A 227 -0.57 -15.21 3.26
N THR A 228 -0.90 -14.82 4.49
CA THR A 228 -2.15 -15.24 5.17
C THR A 228 -3.33 -14.38 4.74
N SER A 229 -3.10 -13.06 4.58
CA SER A 229 -4.10 -12.10 4.11
C SER A 229 -3.45 -11.04 3.22
N ILE A 230 -4.23 -10.45 2.31
CA ILE A 230 -3.81 -9.29 1.54
C ILE A 230 -4.48 -8.06 2.15
N GLU A 231 -3.69 -7.03 2.43
CA GLU A 231 -4.18 -5.81 3.05
C GLU A 231 -4.80 -4.88 2.00
N THR A 232 -6.11 -4.92 1.89
CA THR A 232 -6.88 -4.11 0.92
C THR A 232 -7.68 -2.98 1.57
N SER A 233 -7.52 -2.72 2.88
CA SER A 233 -8.31 -1.75 3.64
C SER A 233 -8.30 -0.35 3.04
N SER A 234 -7.16 0.13 2.57
CA SER A 234 -7.03 1.45 1.95
C SER A 234 -7.83 1.54 0.64
N TYR A 235 -7.85 0.47 -0.14
CA TYR A 235 -8.62 0.39 -1.39
C TYR A 235 -10.13 0.30 -1.09
N LEU A 236 -10.50 -0.53 -0.11
CA LEU A 236 -11.88 -0.69 0.36
C LEU A 236 -12.44 0.64 0.88
N LEU A 237 -11.65 1.42 1.62
CA LEU A 237 -12.06 2.73 2.10
C LEU A 237 -12.43 3.67 0.94
N ILE A 238 -11.61 3.74 -0.09
CA ILE A 238 -11.86 4.58 -1.28
C ILE A 238 -13.12 4.11 -2.01
N ALA A 239 -13.29 2.79 -2.20
CA ALA A 239 -14.48 2.21 -2.80
C ALA A 239 -15.75 2.60 -2.03
N THR A 240 -15.71 2.50 -0.71
CA THR A 240 -16.83 2.86 0.18
C THR A 240 -17.15 4.36 0.12
N ILE A 241 -16.14 5.23 0.12
CA ILE A 241 -16.33 6.68 -0.03
C ILE A 241 -17.01 6.99 -1.38
N CYS A 242 -16.54 6.38 -2.48
CA CYS A 242 -17.16 6.57 -3.80
C CYS A 242 -18.62 6.12 -3.81
N LEU A 243 -18.93 4.95 -3.21
CA LEU A 243 -20.30 4.47 -3.11
C LEU A 243 -21.18 5.45 -2.33
N THR A 244 -20.70 5.90 -1.19
CA THR A 244 -21.42 6.84 -0.33
C THR A 244 -21.72 8.16 -1.06
N VAL A 245 -20.72 8.74 -1.73
CA VAL A 245 -20.89 9.96 -2.55
C VAL A 245 -21.92 9.72 -3.66
N GLY A 246 -21.82 8.60 -4.38
CA GLY A 246 -22.76 8.23 -5.42
C GLY A 246 -24.19 8.11 -4.92
N MET A 247 -24.40 7.49 -3.76
CA MET A 247 -25.71 7.35 -3.12
C MET A 247 -26.28 8.71 -2.68
N PHE A 248 -25.47 9.59 -2.09
CA PHE A 248 -25.91 10.95 -1.74
C PHE A 248 -26.34 11.75 -2.97
N LEU A 249 -25.59 11.66 -4.07
CA LEU A 249 -25.97 12.33 -5.33
C LEU A 249 -27.26 11.76 -5.91
N LEU A 250 -27.49 10.44 -5.81
CA LEU A 250 -28.71 9.78 -6.24
C LEU A 250 -29.94 10.29 -5.45
N ILE A 251 -29.84 10.29 -4.12
CA ILE A 251 -30.90 10.79 -3.23
C ILE A 251 -31.21 12.26 -3.54
N GLY A 252 -30.18 13.10 -3.68
CA GLY A 252 -30.37 14.51 -4.05
C GLY A 252 -30.98 14.72 -5.43
N HIS A 253 -30.82 13.77 -6.35
CA HIS A 253 -31.45 13.79 -7.65
C HIS A 253 -32.95 13.41 -7.55
N ILE A 254 -33.26 12.37 -6.77
CA ILE A 254 -34.65 11.92 -6.54
C ILE A 254 -35.50 13.03 -5.87
N LEU A 255 -34.95 13.63 -4.79
CA LEU A 255 -35.61 14.70 -4.04
C LEU A 255 -35.88 15.99 -4.86
N LYS A 256 -35.17 16.21 -5.97
CA LYS A 256 -35.38 17.33 -6.88
C LYS A 256 -36.39 17.01 -7.99
N ALA A 257 -36.72 15.75 -8.18
CA ALA A 257 -37.63 15.28 -9.20
C ALA A 257 -39.09 15.20 -8.68
N GLU A 258 -39.24 15.21 -7.34
CA GLU A 258 -40.52 15.40 -6.63
C GLU A 258 -40.84 16.90 -6.47
#